data_12556aeb1fe9ff259581afd1f1f4b5b1
#
_entry.id   12556aeb1fe9ff259581afd1f1f4b5b1
#
_cell.length_a   1.000
_cell.length_b   1.000
_cell.length_c   1.000
_cell.angle_alpha   90.00
_cell.angle_beta   90.00
_cell.angle_gamma   90.00
#
_symmetry.space_group_name_H-M   'P 1'
#
loop_
_entity.id
_entity.type
_entity.pdbx_description
1 polymer ?
#
loop_
_entity_poly.entity_id
_entity_poly.type
_entity_poly.pdbx_seq_one_letter_code
_entity_poly.pdbx_strand_id
1 'polypeptide(L)'
;MNILKSCKISVFWIDFKETLAYNLYRARVERFEVISMLNIVLVEPEIPQNCGNIARTCAATGSVLHLVKPLGFDISEKAVKRAGLDYWHLVDVRVYENLADFFDKNEIKQMWCLSTKAPRSYTEAAYQDGCYLLFGKETKGLPEDLLNAHYDQCVRIPMRTEARSLNLSNAVAITAFEALRQLEFPNLQSEGKMRSETLR
;
A
#
# COMPACT_ATOMS: atom_id res chain seq x y z
N MET A 1 -2.83 -67.15 -14.49
CA MET A 1 -1.73 -66.50 -13.78
C MET A 1 -1.44 -65.22 -14.56
N ASN A 2 -1.74 -64.04 -14.07
CA ASN A 2 -1.55 -62.66 -14.56
C ASN A 2 -2.85 -61.83 -14.63
N ILE A 3 -3.39 -61.45 -13.47
CA ILE A 3 -4.40 -60.37 -13.36
C ILE A 3 -4.10 -59.40 -12.18
N LEU A 4 -2.93 -59.48 -11.56
CA LEU A 4 -2.63 -58.67 -10.35
C LEU A 4 -1.54 -57.61 -10.56
N LYS A 5 -1.17 -57.24 -11.79
CA LYS A 5 -0.18 -56.17 -12.02
C LYS A 5 -0.75 -54.82 -12.49
N SER A 6 -2.07 -54.71 -12.79
CA SER A 6 -2.68 -53.51 -13.33
C SER A 6 -3.21 -52.51 -12.27
N CYS A 7 -3.39 -52.98 -11.02
CA CYS A 7 -4.07 -52.17 -9.98
C CYS A 7 -3.12 -51.25 -9.18
N LYS A 8 -1.80 -51.52 -9.17
CA LYS A 8 -0.84 -50.70 -8.38
C LYS A 8 -0.39 -49.43 -9.07
N ILE A 9 -0.47 -49.33 -10.40
CA ILE A 9 -0.03 -48.12 -11.16
C ILE A 9 -1.10 -47.04 -11.11
N SER A 10 -2.40 -47.40 -11.09
CA SER A 10 -3.48 -46.45 -11.07
C SER A 10 -3.62 -45.72 -9.70
N VAL A 11 -3.36 -46.40 -8.61
CA VAL A 11 -3.42 -45.80 -7.26
C VAL A 11 -2.25 -44.82 -7.05
N PHE A 12 -1.06 -45.15 -7.55
CA PHE A 12 0.13 -44.25 -7.42
C PHE A 12 -0.04 -42.95 -8.24
N TRP A 13 -0.71 -42.99 -9.39
CA TRP A 13 -0.97 -41.81 -10.21
C TRP A 13 -2.09 -40.91 -9.65
N ILE A 14 -3.07 -41.48 -8.97
CA ILE A 14 -4.13 -40.71 -8.31
C ILE A 14 -3.55 -39.99 -7.11
N ASP A 15 -2.76 -40.66 -6.29
CA ASP A 15 -2.13 -40.06 -5.10
C ASP A 15 -1.12 -38.96 -5.48
N PHE A 16 -0.36 -39.17 -6.58
CA PHE A 16 0.57 -38.13 -7.07
C PHE A 16 -0.14 -36.88 -7.60
N LYS A 17 -1.27 -37.04 -8.32
CA LYS A 17 -2.07 -35.89 -8.81
C LYS A 17 -2.75 -35.14 -7.68
N GLU A 18 -3.27 -35.84 -6.69
CA GLU A 18 -3.88 -35.21 -5.51
C GLU A 18 -2.82 -34.50 -4.65
N THR A 19 -1.66 -35.12 -4.45
CA THR A 19 -0.54 -34.51 -3.74
C THR A 19 0.02 -33.29 -4.49
N LEU A 20 0.15 -33.36 -5.83
CA LEU A 20 0.58 -32.22 -6.63
C LEU A 20 -0.46 -31.10 -6.64
N ALA A 21 -1.75 -31.43 -6.76
CA ALA A 21 -2.84 -30.47 -6.68
C ALA A 21 -2.94 -29.83 -5.28
N TYR A 22 -2.75 -30.62 -4.22
CA TYR A 22 -2.69 -30.12 -2.84
C TYR A 22 -1.48 -29.22 -2.62
N ASN A 23 -0.29 -29.61 -3.11
CA ASN A 23 0.91 -28.78 -2.99
C ASN A 23 0.83 -27.50 -3.83
N LEU A 24 0.20 -27.54 -5.01
CA LEU A 24 -0.08 -26.35 -5.82
C LEU A 24 -1.14 -25.47 -5.17
N TYR A 25 -2.18 -26.06 -4.57
CA TYR A 25 -3.18 -25.34 -3.79
C TYR A 25 -2.54 -24.70 -2.55
N ARG A 26 -1.72 -25.46 -1.80
CA ARG A 26 -1.00 -24.97 -0.63
C ARG A 26 -0.01 -23.87 -0.97
N ALA A 27 0.78 -24.02 -2.04
CA ALA A 27 1.68 -22.98 -2.54
C ALA A 27 0.91 -21.72 -3.03
N ARG A 28 -0.32 -21.90 -3.53
CA ARG A 28 -1.22 -20.80 -3.89
C ARG A 28 -1.82 -20.15 -2.66
N VAL A 29 -2.20 -20.91 -1.63
CA VAL A 29 -2.71 -20.40 -0.35
C VAL A 29 -1.60 -19.73 0.44
N GLU A 30 -0.40 -20.32 0.52
CA GLU A 30 0.78 -19.71 1.16
C GLU A 30 1.22 -18.42 0.42
N ARG A 31 0.97 -18.33 -0.89
CA ARG A 31 1.16 -17.07 -1.65
C ARG A 31 0.04 -16.04 -1.36
N PHE A 32 -1.13 -16.47 -0.85
CA PHE A 32 -2.21 -15.60 -0.41
C PHE A 32 -2.03 -15.07 1.03
N GLU A 33 -1.17 -15.69 1.87
CA GLU A 33 -0.93 -15.24 3.25
C GLU A 33 0.13 -14.12 3.37
N VAL A 34 0.81 -13.76 2.30
CA VAL A 34 1.60 -12.53 2.25
C VAL A 34 0.87 -11.58 1.31
N ILE A 35 -0.29 -11.09 1.74
CA ILE A 35 -0.87 -9.89 1.15
C ILE A 35 0.02 -8.74 1.57
N SER A 36 1.05 -8.55 0.82
CA SER A 36 1.88 -7.43 0.97
C SER A 36 1.11 -6.19 0.54
N MET A 37 1.07 -5.27 1.42
CA MET A 37 0.35 -4.03 1.26
C MET A 37 1.32 -2.90 1.49
N LEU A 38 1.24 -1.86 0.66
CA LEU A 38 2.00 -0.64 0.91
C LEU A 38 1.59 -0.05 2.26
N ASN A 39 2.55 0.53 2.96
CA ASN A 39 2.33 1.26 4.19
C ASN A 39 2.41 2.76 3.90
N ILE A 40 1.27 3.44 3.92
CA ILE A 40 1.18 4.88 3.71
C ILE A 40 1.28 5.57 5.05
N VAL A 41 2.31 6.38 5.26
CA VAL A 41 2.59 7.05 6.53
C VAL A 41 2.42 8.55 6.39
N LEU A 42 1.49 9.11 7.14
CA LEU A 42 1.27 10.55 7.21
C LEU A 42 1.84 11.08 8.53
N VAL A 43 2.86 11.92 8.43
CA VAL A 43 3.50 12.55 9.59
C VAL A 43 2.88 13.91 9.83
N GLU A 44 2.17 14.04 10.95
CA GLU A 44 1.49 15.25 11.39
C GLU A 44 0.53 15.86 10.33
N PRO A 45 -0.38 15.07 9.73
CA PRO A 45 -1.27 15.59 8.70
C PRO A 45 -2.21 16.65 9.28
N GLU A 46 -2.44 17.74 8.52
CA GLU A 46 -3.16 18.93 9.01
C GLU A 46 -4.59 19.02 8.45
N ILE A 47 -4.85 18.50 7.25
CA ILE A 47 -6.11 18.71 6.51
C ILE A 47 -6.94 17.42 6.46
N PRO A 48 -8.12 17.38 7.14
CA PRO A 48 -8.94 16.15 7.21
C PRO A 48 -9.43 15.65 5.85
N GLN A 49 -9.69 16.54 4.89
CA GLN A 49 -10.11 16.16 3.53
C GLN A 49 -9.01 15.38 2.79
N ASN A 50 -7.74 15.75 2.98
CA ASN A 50 -6.62 15.01 2.41
C ASN A 50 -6.54 13.60 3.01
N CYS A 51 -6.66 13.50 4.34
CA CYS A 51 -6.66 12.22 5.02
C CYS A 51 -7.81 11.31 4.56
N GLY A 52 -9.01 11.87 4.34
CA GLY A 52 -10.15 11.14 3.81
C GLY A 52 -9.93 10.61 2.39
N ASN A 53 -9.34 11.42 1.49
CA ASN A 53 -9.00 10.99 0.15
C ASN A 53 -7.90 9.91 0.16
N ILE A 54 -6.92 10.03 1.06
CA ILE A 54 -5.85 9.04 1.24
C ILE A 54 -6.43 7.73 1.78
N ALA A 55 -7.33 7.78 2.75
CA ALA A 55 -8.03 6.60 3.25
C ALA A 55 -8.78 5.88 2.12
N ARG A 56 -9.44 6.61 1.21
CA ARG A 56 -10.08 6.02 0.01
C ARG A 56 -9.05 5.35 -0.90
N THR A 57 -7.89 5.95 -1.10
CA THR A 57 -6.79 5.34 -1.86
C THR A 57 -6.31 4.06 -1.19
N CYS A 58 -6.11 4.08 0.15
CA CYS A 58 -5.73 2.90 0.92
C CYS A 58 -6.80 1.79 0.82
N ALA A 59 -8.08 2.12 0.94
CA ALA A 59 -9.17 1.16 0.75
C ALA A 59 -9.17 0.53 -0.65
N ALA A 60 -8.93 1.33 -1.69
CA ALA A 60 -8.91 0.88 -3.08
C ALA A 60 -7.70 0.00 -3.41
N THR A 61 -6.59 0.16 -2.71
CA THR A 61 -5.33 -0.53 -2.97
C THR A 61 -5.00 -1.62 -1.96
N GLY A 62 -5.78 -1.74 -0.87
CA GLY A 62 -5.48 -2.61 0.25
C GLY A 62 -4.30 -2.15 1.10
N SER A 63 -3.86 -0.88 0.99
CA SER A 63 -2.73 -0.33 1.74
C SER A 63 -3.10 -0.01 3.19
N VAL A 64 -2.14 -0.14 4.10
CA VAL A 64 -2.28 0.29 5.50
C VAL A 64 -2.05 1.79 5.61
N LEU A 65 -2.87 2.48 6.42
CA LEU A 65 -2.72 3.91 6.70
C LEU A 65 -2.16 4.11 8.11
N HIS A 66 -0.98 4.69 8.19
CA HIS A 66 -0.32 5.06 9.44
C HIS A 66 -0.44 6.57 9.66
N LEU A 67 -0.94 6.98 10.82
CA LEU A 67 -1.10 8.38 11.21
C LEU A 67 -0.19 8.67 12.40
N VAL A 68 0.78 9.55 12.21
CA VAL A 68 1.71 9.99 13.25
C VAL A 68 1.26 11.36 13.77
N LYS A 69 0.96 11.45 15.06
CA LYS A 69 0.54 12.68 15.74
C LYS A 69 1.67 13.72 15.83
N PRO A 70 1.30 15.04 16.03
CA PRO A 70 -0.04 15.57 16.21
C PRO A 70 -0.85 15.61 14.92
N LEU A 71 -2.17 15.37 15.01
CA LEU A 71 -3.09 15.50 13.88
C LEU A 71 -3.78 16.87 13.93
N GLY A 72 -3.92 17.54 12.80
CA GLY A 72 -4.66 18.80 12.69
C GLY A 72 -6.19 18.64 12.79
N PHE A 73 -6.70 17.42 13.05
CA PHE A 73 -8.13 17.09 13.06
C PHE A 73 -8.44 15.92 13.99
N ASP A 74 -9.72 15.78 14.32
CA ASP A 74 -10.24 14.67 15.12
C ASP A 74 -10.57 13.45 14.23
N ILE A 75 -10.11 12.27 14.64
CA ILE A 75 -10.35 10.96 13.99
C ILE A 75 -11.30 10.07 14.80
N SER A 76 -12.04 10.64 15.79
CA SER A 76 -13.07 9.89 16.50
C SER A 76 -14.14 9.38 15.52
N GLU A 77 -14.81 8.27 15.85
CA GLU A 77 -15.90 7.72 15.03
C GLU A 77 -16.95 8.78 14.65
N LYS A 78 -17.26 9.68 15.60
CA LYS A 78 -18.21 10.77 15.38
C LYS A 78 -17.71 11.79 14.35
N ALA A 79 -16.41 12.11 14.37
CA ALA A 79 -15.79 13.04 13.42
C ALA A 79 -15.69 12.41 12.02
N VAL A 80 -15.24 11.17 11.95
CA VAL A 80 -15.15 10.36 10.72
C VAL A 80 -16.53 10.26 10.04
N LYS A 81 -17.58 9.92 10.81
CA LYS A 81 -18.94 9.83 10.30
C LYS A 81 -19.49 11.17 9.80
N ARG A 82 -19.23 12.28 10.52
CA ARG A 82 -19.63 13.62 10.06
C ARG A 82 -18.91 14.07 8.79
N ALA A 83 -17.65 13.68 8.63
CA ALA A 83 -16.84 14.00 7.46
C ALA A 83 -17.22 13.16 6.23
N GLY A 84 -18.17 12.21 6.34
CA GLY A 84 -18.61 11.35 5.25
C GLY A 84 -17.49 10.44 4.73
N LEU A 85 -16.60 9.99 5.61
CA LEU A 85 -15.48 9.11 5.25
C LEU A 85 -15.96 7.65 5.14
N ASP A 86 -16.78 7.37 4.13
CA ASP A 86 -17.46 6.08 3.94
C ASP A 86 -16.52 4.88 3.82
N TYR A 87 -15.27 5.11 3.44
CA TYR A 87 -14.24 4.07 3.24
C TYR A 87 -13.39 3.79 4.47
N TRP A 88 -13.54 4.57 5.55
CA TRP A 88 -12.69 4.46 6.74
C TRP A 88 -12.73 3.06 7.37
N HIS A 89 -13.89 2.44 7.39
CA HIS A 89 -14.09 1.08 7.95
C HIS A 89 -13.45 -0.04 7.10
N LEU A 90 -12.99 0.27 5.88
CA LEU A 90 -12.32 -0.67 4.96
C LEU A 90 -10.79 -0.57 5.04
N VAL A 91 -10.25 0.34 5.85
CA VAL A 91 -8.82 0.64 5.92
C VAL A 91 -8.28 0.20 7.28
N ASP A 92 -7.15 -0.51 7.28
CA ASP A 92 -6.35 -0.70 8.50
C ASP A 92 -5.67 0.64 8.84
N VAL A 93 -6.20 1.34 9.84
CA VAL A 93 -5.69 2.65 10.30
C VAL A 93 -4.95 2.46 11.60
N ARG A 94 -3.67 2.81 11.62
CA ARG A 94 -2.81 2.74 12.80
C ARG A 94 -2.35 4.12 13.22
N VAL A 95 -2.43 4.42 14.52
CA VAL A 95 -2.14 5.76 15.07
C VAL A 95 -0.97 5.68 16.03
N TYR A 96 -0.06 6.64 15.93
CA TYR A 96 1.17 6.72 16.72
C TYR A 96 1.27 8.09 17.41
N GLU A 97 1.83 8.12 18.61
CA GLU A 97 1.97 9.35 19.37
C GLU A 97 3.00 10.31 18.76
N ASN A 98 4.03 9.78 18.13
CA ASN A 98 5.08 10.54 17.44
C ASN A 98 5.89 9.62 16.51
N LEU A 99 6.88 10.17 15.78
CA LEU A 99 7.75 9.40 14.90
C LEU A 99 8.57 8.32 15.63
N ALA A 100 9.01 8.56 16.85
CA ALA A 100 9.75 7.55 17.62
C ALA A 100 8.86 6.35 17.92
N ASP A 101 7.62 6.59 18.39
CA ASP A 101 6.62 5.54 18.63
C ASP A 101 6.27 4.76 17.34
N PHE A 102 6.25 5.45 16.20
CA PHE A 102 6.06 4.80 14.90
C PHE A 102 7.22 3.86 14.56
N PHE A 103 8.46 4.33 14.68
CA PHE A 103 9.64 3.52 14.38
C PHE A 103 9.82 2.35 15.36
N ASP A 104 9.52 2.54 16.63
CA ASP A 104 9.63 1.49 17.66
C ASP A 104 8.61 0.36 17.46
N LYS A 105 7.43 0.66 16.92
CA LYS A 105 6.34 -0.31 16.75
C LYS A 105 6.32 -1.03 15.41
N ASN A 106 7.15 -0.63 14.45
CA ASN A 106 7.14 -1.19 13.10
C ASN A 106 8.52 -1.70 12.68
N GLU A 107 8.58 -2.93 12.19
CA GLU A 107 9.77 -3.48 11.55
C GLU A 107 9.83 -2.99 10.10
N ILE A 108 10.57 -1.91 9.85
CA ILE A 108 10.64 -1.25 8.55
C ILE A 108 11.82 -1.81 7.76
N LYS A 109 11.53 -2.68 6.78
CA LYS A 109 12.54 -3.26 5.88
C LYS A 109 12.94 -2.30 4.76
N GLN A 110 12.00 -1.52 4.27
CA GLN A 110 12.23 -0.49 3.26
C GLN A 110 11.28 0.69 3.48
N MET A 111 11.79 1.90 3.34
CA MET A 111 10.96 3.10 3.34
C MET A 111 11.45 4.10 2.28
N TRP A 112 10.53 4.95 1.84
CA TRP A 112 10.80 6.07 0.96
C TRP A 112 10.18 7.34 1.51
N CYS A 113 10.97 8.40 1.59
CA CYS A 113 10.55 9.70 2.07
C CYS A 113 10.19 10.62 0.89
N LEU A 114 8.93 11.05 0.81
CA LEU A 114 8.46 11.93 -0.24
C LEU A 114 8.70 13.40 0.14
N SER A 115 9.57 14.06 -0.61
CA SER A 115 9.91 15.47 -0.39
C SER A 115 10.21 16.17 -1.70
N THR A 116 9.77 17.44 -1.84
CA THR A 116 10.12 18.29 -2.97
C THR A 116 11.62 18.63 -3.03
N LYS A 117 12.35 18.39 -1.92
CA LYS A 117 13.80 18.62 -1.78
C LYS A 117 14.65 17.39 -2.15
N ALA A 118 14.02 16.26 -2.43
CA ALA A 118 14.72 15.00 -2.71
C ALA A 118 15.56 15.07 -4.00
N PRO A 119 16.69 14.34 -4.06
CA PRO A 119 17.65 14.42 -5.16
C PRO A 119 17.22 13.66 -6.42
N ARG A 120 16.33 12.67 -6.29
CA ARG A 120 15.94 11.77 -7.38
C ARG A 120 14.43 11.71 -7.59
N SER A 121 14.03 11.25 -8.78
CA SER A 121 12.62 11.03 -9.09
C SER A 121 12.06 9.83 -8.32
N TYR A 122 10.77 9.88 -7.96
CA TYR A 122 10.05 8.76 -7.35
C TYR A 122 10.02 7.51 -8.25
N THR A 123 10.16 7.68 -9.56
CA THR A 123 10.21 6.57 -10.53
C THR A 123 11.54 5.81 -10.53
N GLU A 124 12.58 6.39 -9.93
CA GLU A 124 13.90 5.77 -9.81
C GLU A 124 14.02 4.90 -8.55
N ALA A 125 13.04 4.97 -7.65
CA ALA A 125 12.99 4.11 -6.48
C ALA A 125 12.62 2.68 -6.88
N ALA A 126 13.31 1.68 -6.33
CA ALA A 126 12.95 0.27 -6.47
C ALA A 126 12.01 -0.11 -5.31
N TYR A 127 10.71 0.04 -5.51
CA TYR A 127 9.72 -0.27 -4.48
C TYR A 127 9.62 -1.77 -4.26
N GLN A 128 9.66 -2.17 -2.99
CA GLN A 128 9.47 -3.54 -2.57
C GLN A 128 8.10 -3.70 -1.91
N ASP A 129 7.69 -4.91 -1.88
CA ASP A 129 6.49 -5.36 -1.22
C ASP A 129 6.55 -5.02 0.30
N GLY A 130 5.48 -4.43 0.84
CA GLY A 130 5.44 -3.98 2.23
C GLY A 130 6.25 -2.71 2.54
N CYS A 131 6.75 -2.00 1.52
CA CYS A 131 7.51 -0.77 1.76
C CYS A 131 6.65 0.34 2.40
N TYR A 132 7.31 1.21 3.13
CA TYR A 132 6.70 2.37 3.77
C TYR A 132 6.92 3.62 2.93
N LEU A 133 5.84 4.34 2.62
CA LEU A 133 5.86 5.61 1.90
C LEU A 133 5.51 6.74 2.87
N LEU A 134 6.50 7.54 3.24
CA LEU A 134 6.38 8.59 4.24
C LEU A 134 6.09 9.93 3.59
N PHE A 135 5.04 10.60 4.08
CA PHE A 135 4.62 11.92 3.65
C PHE A 135 4.50 12.84 4.86
N GLY A 136 4.98 14.06 4.74
CA GLY A 136 4.91 15.06 5.79
C GLY A 136 3.63 15.90 5.73
N LYS A 137 3.48 16.78 6.71
CA LYS A 137 2.37 17.72 6.80
C LYS A 137 2.35 18.69 5.61
N GLU A 138 1.17 19.18 5.28
CA GLU A 138 0.91 19.99 4.10
C GLU A 138 1.74 21.29 4.08
N THR A 139 1.97 21.89 5.24
CA THR A 139 2.65 23.19 5.34
C THR A 139 4.18 23.11 5.27
N LYS A 140 4.80 22.07 5.85
CA LYS A 140 6.27 21.98 6.03
C LYS A 140 6.90 20.72 5.45
N GLY A 141 6.11 19.71 5.09
CA GLY A 141 6.62 18.40 4.67
C GLY A 141 7.17 17.58 5.85
N LEU A 142 8.03 16.62 5.55
CA LEU A 142 8.74 15.80 6.53
C LEU A 142 9.80 16.62 7.30
N PRO A 143 10.10 16.24 8.56
CA PRO A 143 11.18 16.87 9.33
C PRO A 143 12.52 16.78 8.61
N GLU A 144 13.31 17.87 8.64
CA GLU A 144 14.62 17.93 7.99
C GLU A 144 15.61 16.89 8.51
N ASP A 145 15.59 16.66 9.84
CA ASP A 145 16.47 15.65 10.46
C ASP A 145 16.17 14.25 9.94
N LEU A 146 14.89 13.92 9.73
CA LEU A 146 14.49 12.66 9.13
C LEU A 146 14.97 12.56 7.67
N LEU A 147 14.80 13.62 6.88
CA LEU A 147 15.24 13.65 5.48
C LEU A 147 16.77 13.52 5.38
N ASN A 148 17.51 14.20 6.25
CA ASN A 148 18.97 14.15 6.27
C ASN A 148 19.49 12.76 6.69
N ALA A 149 18.86 12.13 7.70
CA ALA A 149 19.22 10.79 8.15
C ALA A 149 18.94 9.71 7.08
N HIS A 150 17.97 9.96 6.17
CA HIS A 150 17.56 9.02 5.14
C HIS A 150 17.66 9.59 3.72
N TYR A 151 18.68 10.40 3.47
CA TYR A 151 18.85 11.13 2.22
C TYR A 151 18.76 10.25 0.96
N ASP A 152 19.37 9.08 1.00
CA ASP A 152 19.35 8.11 -0.12
C ASP A 152 17.98 7.45 -0.34
N GLN A 153 17.09 7.56 0.62
CA GLN A 153 15.71 7.06 0.55
C GLN A 153 14.72 8.20 0.25
N CYS A 154 15.20 9.41 -0.06
CA CYS A 154 14.36 10.53 -0.43
C CYS A 154 14.10 10.55 -1.93
N VAL A 155 12.82 10.69 -2.29
CA VAL A 155 12.35 10.80 -3.67
C VAL A 155 11.35 11.94 -3.84
N ARG A 156 11.23 12.45 -5.05
CA ARG A 156 10.31 13.53 -5.41
C ARG A 156 9.45 13.18 -6.61
N ILE A 157 8.25 13.72 -6.66
CA ILE A 157 7.47 13.79 -7.88
C ILE A 157 7.98 14.99 -8.69
N PRO A 158 8.41 14.79 -9.95
CA PRO A 158 8.86 15.90 -10.80
C PRO A 158 7.74 16.93 -11.01
N MET A 159 8.08 18.20 -10.87
CA MET A 159 7.16 19.33 -11.06
C MET A 159 7.88 20.47 -11.78
N ARG A 160 7.11 21.39 -12.35
CA ARG A 160 7.66 22.65 -12.89
C ARG A 160 8.28 23.47 -11.76
N THR A 161 9.30 24.26 -12.11
CA THR A 161 10.08 25.03 -11.11
C THR A 161 9.24 26.03 -10.32
N GLU A 162 8.18 26.56 -10.95
CA GLU A 162 7.28 27.54 -10.33
C GLU A 162 6.26 26.90 -9.37
N ALA A 163 6.07 25.57 -9.45
CA ALA A 163 5.17 24.84 -8.57
C ALA A 163 5.86 24.52 -7.24
N ARG A 164 5.20 24.85 -6.11
CA ARG A 164 5.75 24.60 -4.78
C ARG A 164 5.61 23.14 -4.34
N SER A 165 4.42 22.59 -4.49
CA SER A 165 4.09 21.22 -4.08
C SER A 165 2.78 20.78 -4.75
N LEU A 166 2.54 19.47 -4.77
CA LEU A 166 1.23 18.89 -5.04
C LEU A 166 0.39 18.84 -3.75
N ASN A 167 -0.92 18.76 -3.94
CA ASN A 167 -1.80 18.37 -2.84
C ASN A 167 -1.36 17.02 -2.26
N LEU A 168 -1.43 16.86 -0.93
CA LEU A 168 -0.92 15.68 -0.23
C LEU A 168 -1.59 14.39 -0.74
N SER A 169 -2.91 14.37 -0.89
CA SER A 169 -3.61 13.16 -1.35
C SER A 169 -3.26 12.79 -2.80
N ASN A 170 -2.99 13.78 -3.64
CA ASN A 170 -2.52 13.54 -5.00
C ASN A 170 -1.11 12.95 -5.00
N ALA A 171 -0.20 13.48 -4.18
CA ALA A 171 1.16 12.96 -4.06
C ALA A 171 1.15 11.51 -3.57
N VAL A 172 0.32 11.20 -2.57
CA VAL A 172 0.14 9.83 -2.08
C VAL A 172 -0.36 8.91 -3.18
N ALA A 173 -1.42 9.29 -3.90
CA ALA A 173 -2.00 8.46 -4.96
C ALA A 173 -0.99 8.19 -6.09
N ILE A 174 -0.30 9.23 -6.57
CA ILE A 174 0.72 9.09 -7.64
C ILE A 174 1.83 8.13 -7.21
N THR A 175 2.37 8.29 -6.00
CA THR A 175 3.48 7.46 -5.53
C THR A 175 3.03 6.02 -5.22
N ALA A 176 1.87 5.85 -4.60
CA ALA A 176 1.33 4.53 -4.31
C ALA A 176 1.07 3.73 -5.59
N PHE A 177 0.47 4.35 -6.61
CA PHE A 177 0.21 3.67 -7.88
C PHE A 177 1.49 3.40 -8.70
N GLU A 178 2.53 4.22 -8.58
CA GLU A 178 3.83 3.87 -9.16
C GLU A 178 4.46 2.67 -8.45
N ALA A 179 4.43 2.64 -7.11
CA ALA A 179 4.91 1.48 -6.35
C ALA A 179 4.13 0.21 -6.73
N LEU A 180 2.81 0.28 -6.80
CA LEU A 180 1.96 -0.84 -7.22
C LEU A 180 2.21 -1.26 -8.67
N ARG A 181 2.49 -0.31 -9.57
CA ARG A 181 2.85 -0.62 -10.96
C ARG A 181 4.15 -1.43 -11.05
N GLN A 182 5.16 -1.07 -10.25
CA GLN A 182 6.42 -1.83 -10.19
C GLN A 182 6.20 -3.24 -9.60
N LEU A 183 5.22 -3.39 -8.72
CA LEU A 183 4.83 -4.66 -8.11
C LEU A 183 3.79 -5.45 -8.96
N GLU A 184 3.45 -4.98 -10.17
CA GLU A 184 2.49 -5.62 -11.09
C GLU A 184 1.05 -5.67 -10.52
N PHE A 185 0.66 -4.66 -9.73
CA PHE A 185 -0.69 -4.50 -9.15
C PHE A 185 -1.22 -5.75 -8.43
N PRO A 186 -0.51 -6.29 -7.43
CA PRO A 186 -0.91 -7.52 -6.77
C PRO A 186 -2.31 -7.38 -6.16
N ASN A 187 -3.15 -8.37 -6.40
CA ASN A 187 -4.53 -8.45 -5.90
C ASN A 187 -5.47 -7.31 -6.33
N LEU A 188 -5.09 -6.49 -7.30
CA LEU A 188 -5.94 -5.47 -7.88
C LEU A 188 -6.57 -5.95 -9.19
N GLN A 189 -7.81 -5.54 -9.42
CA GLN A 189 -8.49 -5.82 -10.67
C GLN A 189 -8.02 -4.84 -11.75
N SER A 190 -7.27 -5.33 -12.72
CA SER A 190 -6.72 -4.54 -13.83
C SER A 190 -7.67 -4.39 -15.03
N GLU A 191 -8.70 -5.25 -15.11
CA GLU A 191 -9.65 -5.27 -16.22
C GLU A 191 -11.07 -4.98 -15.75
N GLY A 192 -11.81 -4.24 -16.55
CA GLY A 192 -13.22 -3.92 -16.34
C GLY A 192 -14.07 -4.37 -17.53
N LYS A 193 -15.40 -4.52 -17.32
CA LYS A 193 -16.36 -4.71 -18.40
C LYS A 193 -17.13 -3.42 -18.62
N MET A 194 -17.10 -2.89 -19.84
CA MET A 194 -18.01 -1.84 -20.25
C MET A 194 -19.43 -2.37 -20.13
N ARG A 195 -20.36 -1.59 -19.56
CA ARG A 195 -21.78 -1.91 -19.71
C ARG A 195 -22.07 -1.90 -21.20
N SER A 196 -22.48 -3.06 -21.76
CA SER A 196 -23.10 -3.06 -23.08
C SER A 196 -24.29 -2.11 -22.97
N GLU A 197 -24.24 -1.00 -23.68
CA GLU A 197 -25.43 -0.21 -23.91
C GLU A 197 -26.43 -1.15 -24.57
N THR A 198 -27.44 -1.58 -23.82
CA THR A 198 -28.68 -2.01 -24.41
C THR A 198 -29.31 -0.73 -24.92
N LEU A 199 -28.77 -0.25 -26.03
CA LEU A 199 -29.42 0.72 -26.85
C LEU A 199 -30.65 0.01 -27.45
N ARG A 200 -31.81 0.22 -26.81
CA ARG A 200 -33.07 0.48 -27.54
C ARG A 200 -34.27 0.42 -26.63
#